data_e6a7d252a07e5cd82bb593a14fb1c2d3
#
_entry.id   e6a7d252a07e5cd82bb593a14fb1c2d3
#
_cell.length_a   1.000
_cell.length_b   1.000
_cell.length_c   1.000
_cell.angle_alpha   90.00
_cell.angle_beta   90.00
_cell.angle_gamma   90.00
#
_symmetry.space_group_name_H-M   'P 1'
#
loop_
_entity.id
_entity.type
_entity.pdbx_description
1 polymer ?
#
loop_
_entity_poly.entity_id
_entity_poly.type
_entity_poly.pdbx_seq_one_letter_code
_entity_poly.pdbx_strand_id
1 'polypeptide(L)'
;MKRLAVIAGAALLLAGSAAAQSTGAADREARGYWWYQAPPKAEQEKPDPDALVKPVIPPIAELATWTPPKIRTLIEQQRDYAATVLTVDAVADFWRLQDFARRKARAFAGVTQLAMLTHPELNARAANPLVGEARDALGAQKDQVRRQYLRAHAGEFALVMFARTSCGYCKVQWPIVQRFQDEMGWQVSLMDLDRKPELGQRFGVEVTPTTMVIRRNSAQRMVIAAGVETYPNIAQMAYQAVRLLSGDIRPEQWLTGAGEENGFFDALANGPVSSTDPRVLGGDLIDAREPRP
;
A
#
# COMPACT_ATOMS: atom_id res chain seq x y z
N MET A 1 -13.94 48.56 -68.94
CA MET A 1 -14.31 47.96 -70.24
C MET A 1 -15.09 46.70 -69.93
N LYS A 2 -16.43 46.78 -70.10
CA LYS A 2 -17.19 46.00 -71.11
C LYS A 2 -17.09 44.46 -70.79
N ARG A 3 -18.04 43.64 -70.63
CA ARG A 3 -19.51 43.60 -70.94
C ARG A 3 -20.05 42.36 -70.24
N LEU A 4 -21.15 42.31 -69.46
CA LEU A 4 -22.50 42.06 -70.02
C LEU A 4 -22.65 40.87 -70.97
N ALA A 5 -23.39 39.84 -70.47
CA ALA A 5 -24.48 39.11 -71.11
C ALA A 5 -24.90 37.94 -70.15
N VAL A 6 -26.04 37.86 -69.54
CA VAL A 6 -27.45 37.83 -69.90
C VAL A 6 -27.90 36.56 -70.64
N ILE A 7 -28.90 35.89 -69.97
CA ILE A 7 -30.07 35.11 -70.45
C ILE A 7 -29.76 33.64 -70.79
N ALA A 8 -30.48 32.64 -70.41
CA ALA A 8 -31.89 32.31 -70.24
C ALA A 8 -31.87 30.92 -69.63
N GLY A 9 -32.65 30.49 -68.72
CA GLY A 9 -34.07 30.29 -68.85
C GLY A 9 -34.41 28.91 -69.42
N ALA A 10 -34.62 27.90 -68.56
CA ALA A 10 -35.53 26.80 -68.90
C ALA A 10 -36.04 26.16 -67.58
N ALA A 11 -37.27 26.36 -67.32
CA ALA A 11 -38.06 25.61 -66.38
C ALA A 11 -38.29 24.17 -66.90
N LEU A 12 -38.04 23.19 -66.13
CA LEU A 12 -38.59 21.82 -66.28
C LEU A 12 -38.96 21.26 -64.91
N LEU A 13 -40.18 21.34 -64.60
CA LEU A 13 -41.13 20.33 -64.18
C LEU A 13 -40.61 19.16 -63.36
N LEU A 14 -40.98 19.17 -62.08
CA LEU A 14 -41.70 18.15 -61.35
C LEU A 14 -41.44 16.70 -61.76
N ALA A 15 -40.66 16.03 -60.97
CA ALA A 15 -40.95 14.65 -60.53
C ALA A 15 -40.66 14.53 -59.06
N GLY A 16 -41.70 14.77 -58.26
CA GLY A 16 -41.72 14.44 -56.87
C GLY A 16 -41.63 12.93 -56.72
N SER A 17 -40.45 12.43 -56.43
CA SER A 17 -40.28 11.11 -55.85
C SER A 17 -40.52 11.25 -54.37
N ALA A 18 -41.76 10.96 -53.97
CA ALA A 18 -42.10 10.65 -52.61
C ALA A 18 -41.28 9.41 -52.19
N ALA A 19 -40.07 9.62 -51.67
CA ALA A 19 -39.42 8.61 -50.87
C ALA A 19 -40.28 8.42 -49.63
N ALA A 20 -41.22 7.47 -49.71
CA ALA A 20 -41.93 6.97 -48.56
C ALA A 20 -40.86 6.52 -47.58
N GLN A 21 -40.71 7.27 -46.51
CA GLN A 21 -39.95 6.88 -45.33
C GLN A 21 -40.64 5.63 -44.78
N SER A 22 -40.12 4.47 -45.12
CA SER A 22 -40.49 3.20 -44.48
C SER A 22 -39.79 3.08 -43.09
N THR A 23 -39.99 4.05 -42.26
CA THR A 23 -39.58 4.04 -40.86
C THR A 23 -40.78 3.66 -39.98
N GLY A 24 -41.32 2.51 -40.12
CA GLY A 24 -42.44 2.17 -39.29
C GLY A 24 -42.90 0.73 -39.33
N ALA A 25 -42.33 -0.08 -40.18
CA ALA A 25 -42.79 -1.47 -40.32
C ALA A 25 -41.95 -2.48 -39.53
N ALA A 26 -40.67 -2.22 -39.30
CA ALA A 26 -39.80 -3.11 -38.54
C ALA A 26 -40.05 -3.05 -37.01
N ASP A 27 -40.57 -1.90 -36.51
CA ASP A 27 -40.83 -1.72 -35.08
C ASP A 27 -42.24 -2.18 -34.64
N ARG A 28 -43.08 -2.67 -35.59
CA ARG A 28 -44.46 -3.08 -35.27
C ARG A 28 -44.59 -4.59 -35.05
N GLU A 29 -43.62 -5.41 -35.34
CA GLU A 29 -43.71 -6.87 -35.22
C GLU A 29 -43.52 -7.42 -33.82
N ALA A 30 -43.09 -6.64 -32.85
CA ALA A 30 -42.82 -7.11 -31.49
C ALA A 30 -43.86 -6.65 -30.44
N ARG A 31 -45.12 -6.39 -30.86
CA ARG A 31 -46.18 -5.91 -29.92
C ARG A 31 -47.16 -7.01 -29.56
N GLY A 32 -46.66 -8.02 -28.88
CA GLY A 32 -47.51 -9.00 -28.20
C GLY A 32 -47.21 -9.01 -26.69
N TYR A 33 -48.14 -9.53 -25.91
CA TYR A 33 -47.99 -9.67 -24.46
C TYR A 33 -46.65 -10.30 -24.03
N TRP A 34 -46.08 -11.12 -24.89
CA TRP A 34 -44.81 -11.80 -24.66
C TRP A 34 -43.56 -11.02 -25.17
N TRP A 35 -43.74 -9.91 -25.88
CA TRP A 35 -42.69 -9.12 -26.51
C TRP A 35 -42.78 -7.63 -26.17
N TYR A 36 -43.24 -7.33 -24.96
CA TYR A 36 -43.22 -5.97 -24.45
C TYR A 36 -41.74 -5.54 -24.26
N GLN A 37 -41.27 -4.75 -25.17
CA GLN A 37 -40.02 -4.02 -24.94
C GLN A 37 -40.37 -2.76 -24.16
N ALA A 38 -39.80 -2.68 -22.94
CA ALA A 38 -39.88 -1.44 -22.18
C ALA A 38 -39.38 -0.30 -23.07
N PRO A 39 -40.03 0.84 -23.09
CA PRO A 39 -39.53 2.00 -23.83
C PRO A 39 -38.10 2.24 -23.42
N PRO A 40 -37.19 2.61 -24.37
CA PRO A 40 -35.82 2.88 -24.04
C PRO A 40 -35.79 3.83 -22.86
N LYS A 41 -35.09 3.46 -21.84
CA LYS A 41 -34.93 4.29 -20.64
C LYS A 41 -34.42 5.63 -21.16
N ALA A 42 -35.21 6.69 -20.93
CA ALA A 42 -34.83 8.03 -21.34
C ALA A 42 -33.37 8.22 -20.90
N GLU A 43 -32.50 8.45 -21.85
CA GLU A 43 -31.08 8.71 -21.59
C GLU A 43 -31.08 9.94 -20.69
N GLN A 44 -30.74 9.75 -19.43
CA GLN A 44 -30.63 10.86 -18.50
C GLN A 44 -29.58 11.78 -19.09
N GLU A 45 -29.99 12.94 -19.52
CA GLU A 45 -29.11 13.98 -20.00
C GLU A 45 -27.99 14.12 -18.97
N LYS A 46 -26.77 13.82 -19.37
CA LYS A 46 -25.63 13.94 -18.46
C LYS A 46 -25.56 15.39 -18.04
N PRO A 47 -25.55 15.68 -16.74
CA PRO A 47 -25.48 17.06 -16.29
C PRO A 47 -24.25 17.73 -16.94
N ASP A 48 -24.45 18.92 -17.46
CA ASP A 48 -23.38 19.75 -18.00
C ASP A 48 -22.30 19.89 -16.92
N PRO A 49 -21.07 19.42 -17.15
CA PRO A 49 -20.01 19.49 -16.16
C PRO A 49 -19.62 20.94 -15.83
N ASP A 50 -19.94 21.90 -16.71
CA ASP A 50 -19.66 23.32 -16.52
C ASP A 50 -20.86 24.11 -15.96
N ALA A 51 -22.00 23.46 -15.76
CA ALA A 51 -23.16 24.11 -15.15
C ALA A 51 -22.88 24.48 -13.69
N LEU A 52 -22.89 25.77 -13.40
CA LEU A 52 -22.72 26.29 -12.05
C LEU A 52 -23.97 26.00 -11.19
N VAL A 53 -23.96 24.87 -10.51
CA VAL A 53 -25.05 24.46 -9.62
C VAL A 53 -24.66 24.76 -8.17
N LYS A 54 -25.52 25.50 -7.44
CA LYS A 54 -25.31 25.72 -6.00
C LYS A 54 -25.45 24.38 -5.26
N PRO A 55 -24.43 23.90 -4.53
CA PRO A 55 -24.52 22.67 -3.75
C PRO A 55 -25.57 22.78 -2.65
N VAL A 56 -26.34 21.71 -2.47
CA VAL A 56 -27.27 21.63 -1.35
C VAL A 56 -26.54 21.11 -0.13
N ILE A 57 -26.41 21.94 0.89
CA ILE A 57 -25.79 21.57 2.17
C ILE A 57 -26.88 21.08 3.11
N PRO A 58 -26.90 19.78 3.47
CA PRO A 58 -27.89 19.25 4.39
C PRO A 58 -27.60 19.70 5.83
N PRO A 59 -28.59 19.54 6.74
CA PRO A 59 -28.35 19.78 8.16
C PRO A 59 -27.17 19.01 8.72
N ILE A 60 -26.46 19.59 9.70
CA ILE A 60 -25.24 18.98 10.29
C ILE A 60 -25.53 17.60 10.88
N ALA A 61 -26.71 17.35 11.42
CA ALA A 61 -27.12 16.05 11.94
C ALA A 61 -27.13 14.96 10.85
N GLU A 62 -27.55 15.31 9.65
CA GLU A 62 -27.50 14.41 8.50
C GLU A 62 -26.06 14.23 8.00
N LEU A 63 -25.29 15.31 7.88
CA LEU A 63 -23.86 15.25 7.50
C LEU A 63 -23.06 14.34 8.45
N ALA A 64 -23.42 14.29 9.72
CA ALA A 64 -22.73 13.45 10.70
C ALA A 64 -22.78 11.95 10.35
N THR A 65 -23.84 11.51 9.64
CA THR A 65 -24.01 10.13 9.20
C THR A 65 -23.33 9.81 7.88
N TRP A 66 -22.88 10.84 7.16
CA TRP A 66 -22.27 10.64 5.84
C TRP A 66 -20.87 10.03 5.91
N THR A 67 -20.57 9.24 4.87
CA THR A 67 -19.24 8.68 4.68
C THR A 67 -18.22 9.77 4.32
N PRO A 68 -16.94 9.60 4.67
CA PRO A 68 -15.88 10.56 4.32
C PRO A 68 -15.79 10.93 2.84
N PRO A 69 -15.92 9.99 1.88
CA PRO A 69 -15.94 10.33 0.45
C PRO A 69 -17.09 11.27 0.08
N LYS A 70 -18.30 11.01 0.58
CA LYS A 70 -19.46 11.84 0.30
C LYS A 70 -19.31 13.27 0.83
N ILE A 71 -18.73 13.40 2.05
CA ILE A 71 -18.41 14.72 2.64
C ILE A 71 -17.35 15.44 1.79
N ARG A 72 -16.32 14.74 1.34
CA ARG A 72 -15.27 15.31 0.48
C ARG A 72 -15.85 15.89 -0.80
N THR A 73 -16.66 15.13 -1.50
CA THR A 73 -17.32 15.60 -2.73
C THR A 73 -18.14 16.86 -2.50
N LEU A 74 -18.91 16.94 -1.40
CA LEU A 74 -19.67 18.14 -1.07
C LEU A 74 -18.75 19.34 -0.80
N ILE A 75 -17.65 19.15 -0.09
CA ILE A 75 -16.66 20.20 0.18
C ILE A 75 -16.04 20.71 -1.13
N GLU A 76 -15.70 19.83 -2.05
CA GLU A 76 -15.13 20.17 -3.34
C GLU A 76 -16.13 20.96 -4.18
N GLN A 77 -17.35 20.50 -4.29
CA GLN A 77 -18.43 21.21 -4.99
C GLN A 77 -18.68 22.60 -4.41
N GLN A 78 -18.74 22.73 -3.08
CA GLN A 78 -18.93 24.02 -2.43
C GLN A 78 -17.74 24.95 -2.59
N ARG A 79 -16.51 24.42 -2.61
CA ARG A 79 -15.31 25.20 -2.89
C ARG A 79 -15.36 25.77 -4.30
N ASP A 80 -15.68 24.95 -5.29
CA ASP A 80 -15.69 25.35 -6.68
C ASP A 80 -16.82 26.37 -6.94
N TYR A 81 -17.99 26.16 -6.35
CA TYR A 81 -19.07 27.13 -6.36
C TYR A 81 -18.65 28.46 -5.72
N ALA A 82 -18.08 28.42 -4.51
CA ALA A 82 -17.66 29.62 -3.78
C ALA A 82 -16.56 30.40 -4.52
N ALA A 83 -15.61 29.67 -5.15
CA ALA A 83 -14.54 30.28 -5.96
C ALA A 83 -15.07 30.96 -7.24
N THR A 84 -16.20 30.48 -7.75
CA THR A 84 -16.82 31.05 -8.97
C THR A 84 -17.69 32.26 -8.63
N VAL A 85 -18.57 32.17 -7.59
CA VAL A 85 -19.51 33.25 -7.30
C VAL A 85 -18.92 34.36 -6.44
N LEU A 86 -17.83 34.09 -5.70
CA LEU A 86 -17.08 35.04 -4.86
C LEU A 86 -17.94 35.84 -3.87
N THR A 87 -18.99 35.21 -3.31
CA THR A 87 -19.83 35.82 -2.28
C THR A 87 -19.39 35.39 -0.88
N VAL A 88 -19.56 36.26 0.10
CA VAL A 88 -19.22 36.00 1.50
C VAL A 88 -19.94 34.77 2.03
N ASP A 89 -21.21 34.61 1.71
CA ASP A 89 -22.03 33.49 2.17
C ASP A 89 -21.54 32.15 1.58
N ALA A 90 -21.22 32.10 0.29
CA ALA A 90 -20.72 30.90 -0.36
C ALA A 90 -19.36 30.45 0.23
N VAL A 91 -18.49 31.43 0.49
CA VAL A 91 -17.19 31.16 1.15
C VAL A 91 -17.36 30.74 2.61
N ALA A 92 -18.30 31.38 3.34
CA ALA A 92 -18.62 31.01 4.71
C ALA A 92 -19.16 29.57 4.79
N ASP A 93 -20.01 29.14 3.87
CA ASP A 93 -20.53 27.78 3.80
C ASP A 93 -19.43 26.75 3.52
N PHE A 94 -18.48 27.06 2.65
CA PHE A 94 -17.29 26.24 2.47
C PHE A 94 -16.50 26.07 3.78
N TRP A 95 -16.25 27.13 4.51
CA TRP A 95 -15.51 27.06 5.77
C TRP A 95 -16.28 26.35 6.88
N ARG A 96 -17.62 26.44 6.91
CA ARG A 96 -18.46 25.66 7.82
C ARG A 96 -18.33 24.17 7.57
N LEU A 97 -18.31 23.75 6.30
CA LEU A 97 -18.09 22.35 5.93
C LEU A 97 -16.69 21.87 6.28
N GLN A 98 -15.66 22.70 6.06
CA GLN A 98 -14.29 22.42 6.48
C GLN A 98 -14.17 22.26 7.99
N ASP A 99 -14.82 23.11 8.76
CA ASP A 99 -14.83 23.01 10.21
C ASP A 99 -15.52 21.74 10.70
N PHE A 100 -16.64 21.40 10.09
CA PHE A 100 -17.31 20.14 10.36
C PHE A 100 -16.41 18.93 10.10
N ALA A 101 -15.72 18.89 8.96
CA ALA A 101 -14.81 17.80 8.62
C ALA A 101 -13.64 17.69 9.64
N ARG A 102 -13.06 18.83 10.05
CA ARG A 102 -12.00 18.86 11.10
C ARG A 102 -12.50 18.34 12.44
N ARG A 103 -13.72 18.68 12.85
CA ARG A 103 -14.30 18.18 14.11
C ARG A 103 -14.57 16.68 14.04
N LYS A 104 -15.06 16.18 12.91
CA LYS A 104 -15.26 14.73 12.69
C LYS A 104 -13.94 13.98 12.72
N ALA A 105 -12.88 14.51 12.08
CA ALA A 105 -11.54 13.93 12.11
C ALA A 105 -10.95 13.91 13.53
N ARG A 106 -11.15 14.97 14.33
CA ARG A 106 -10.72 15.01 15.73
C ARG A 106 -11.44 13.95 16.58
N ALA A 107 -12.74 13.77 16.37
CA ALA A 107 -13.49 12.73 17.06
C ALA A 107 -12.96 11.33 16.69
N PHE A 108 -12.68 11.08 15.42
CA PHE A 108 -12.04 9.83 14.98
C PHE A 108 -10.68 9.61 15.63
N ALA A 109 -9.84 10.65 15.71
CA ALA A 109 -8.55 10.57 16.39
C ALA A 109 -8.70 10.22 17.89
N GLY A 110 -9.70 10.78 18.56
CA GLY A 110 -10.00 10.44 19.96
C GLY A 110 -10.40 8.97 20.12
N VAL A 111 -11.31 8.48 19.28
CA VAL A 111 -11.71 7.05 19.28
C VAL A 111 -10.52 6.15 18.92
N THR A 112 -9.67 6.57 17.98
CA THR A 112 -8.45 5.83 17.66
C THR A 112 -7.52 5.71 18.87
N GLN A 113 -7.31 6.80 19.61
CA GLN A 113 -6.50 6.75 20.84
C GLN A 113 -7.09 5.79 21.87
N LEU A 114 -8.40 5.83 22.06
CA LEU A 114 -9.09 4.90 22.95
C LEU A 114 -8.95 3.44 22.49
N ALA A 115 -9.13 3.19 21.19
CA ALA A 115 -8.94 1.88 20.60
C ALA A 115 -7.52 1.34 20.83
N MET A 116 -6.49 2.19 20.67
CA MET A 116 -5.10 1.79 20.95
C MET A 116 -4.83 1.49 22.44
N LEU A 117 -5.62 2.04 23.34
CA LEU A 117 -5.52 1.74 24.78
C LEU A 117 -6.27 0.46 25.17
N THR A 118 -7.42 0.22 24.54
CA THR A 118 -8.25 -0.97 24.81
C THR A 118 -7.78 -2.21 24.05
N HIS A 119 -7.04 -2.01 22.96
CA HIS A 119 -6.46 -3.05 22.11
C HIS A 119 -4.95 -2.83 21.95
N PRO A 120 -4.16 -3.17 22.99
CA PRO A 120 -2.70 -2.94 22.98
C PRO A 120 -1.99 -3.62 21.81
N GLU A 121 -2.51 -4.73 21.31
CA GLU A 121 -2.01 -5.48 20.16
C GLU A 121 -2.02 -4.66 18.85
N LEU A 122 -2.90 -3.66 18.76
CA LEU A 122 -2.95 -2.74 17.60
C LEU A 122 -1.98 -1.57 17.73
N ASN A 123 -1.34 -1.43 18.91
CA ASN A 123 -0.49 -0.30 19.19
C ASN A 123 0.95 -0.54 18.70
N ALA A 124 1.31 0.04 17.57
CA ALA A 124 2.66 -0.06 17.02
C ALA A 124 3.77 0.44 17.97
N ARG A 125 3.45 1.20 19.04
CA ARG A 125 4.44 1.65 20.04
C ARG A 125 5.03 0.52 20.85
N ALA A 126 4.32 -0.60 21.02
CA ALA A 126 4.84 -1.78 21.68
C ALA A 126 6.02 -2.39 20.88
N ALA A 127 5.87 -2.44 19.55
CA ALA A 127 6.91 -2.92 18.65
C ALA A 127 7.95 -1.83 18.30
N ASN A 128 7.54 -0.55 18.35
CA ASN A 128 8.38 0.59 17.97
C ASN A 128 8.34 1.68 19.04
N PRO A 129 9.10 1.52 20.15
CA PRO A 129 9.14 2.49 21.24
C PRO A 129 9.65 3.85 20.74
N LEU A 130 9.03 4.94 21.23
CA LEU A 130 9.42 6.31 20.88
C LEU A 130 10.54 6.86 21.80
N VAL A 131 10.67 6.31 23.01
CA VAL A 131 11.66 6.71 24.00
C VAL A 131 12.99 6.01 23.73
N GLY A 132 14.11 6.77 23.83
CA GLY A 132 15.46 6.28 23.52
C GLY A 132 15.84 5.03 24.28
N GLU A 133 15.68 5.07 25.59
CA GLU A 133 16.00 3.95 26.50
C GLU A 133 15.20 2.68 26.19
N ALA A 134 13.92 2.84 25.85
CA ALA A 134 13.08 1.70 25.48
C ALA A 134 13.48 1.12 24.11
N ARG A 135 13.91 1.97 23.15
CA ARG A 135 14.46 1.51 21.85
C ARG A 135 15.76 0.75 22.04
N ASP A 136 16.65 1.26 22.88
CA ASP A 136 17.94 0.63 23.17
C ASP A 136 17.76 -0.72 23.87
N ALA A 137 16.85 -0.80 24.84
CA ALA A 137 16.50 -2.04 25.52
C ALA A 137 15.91 -3.08 24.55
N LEU A 138 14.97 -2.67 23.69
CA LEU A 138 14.40 -3.53 22.66
C LEU A 138 15.45 -3.98 21.64
N GLY A 139 16.32 -3.05 21.22
CA GLY A 139 17.44 -3.34 20.34
C GLY A 139 18.38 -4.39 20.92
N ALA A 140 18.78 -4.22 22.18
CA ALA A 140 19.62 -5.17 22.90
C ALA A 140 18.96 -6.56 23.04
N GLN A 141 17.67 -6.60 23.33
CA GLN A 141 16.91 -7.85 23.37
C GLN A 141 16.88 -8.55 22.01
N LYS A 142 16.55 -7.82 20.92
CA LYS A 142 16.55 -8.36 19.56
C LYS A 142 17.92 -8.86 19.16
N ASP A 143 18.99 -8.15 19.52
CA ASP A 143 20.36 -8.56 19.28
C ASP A 143 20.75 -9.82 20.04
N GLN A 144 20.29 -9.98 21.27
CA GLN A 144 20.50 -11.18 22.07
C GLN A 144 19.82 -12.41 21.43
N VAL A 145 18.55 -12.28 21.05
CA VAL A 145 17.81 -13.37 20.38
C VAL A 145 18.49 -13.73 19.05
N ARG A 146 18.91 -12.75 18.26
CA ARG A 146 19.64 -12.97 17.00
C ARG A 146 20.94 -13.73 17.23
N ARG A 147 21.75 -13.31 18.20
CA ARG A 147 23.00 -14.01 18.54
C ARG A 147 22.77 -15.43 18.99
N GLN A 148 21.77 -15.67 19.85
CA GLN A 148 21.43 -17.02 20.32
C GLN A 148 21.04 -17.92 19.14
N TYR A 149 20.17 -17.41 18.26
CA TYR A 149 19.72 -18.14 17.08
C TYR A 149 20.88 -18.48 16.15
N LEU A 150 21.72 -17.49 15.80
CA LEU A 150 22.86 -17.71 14.91
C LEU A 150 23.86 -18.72 15.51
N ARG A 151 24.15 -18.63 16.82
CA ARG A 151 25.04 -19.60 17.49
C ARG A 151 24.47 -21.02 17.49
N ALA A 152 23.16 -21.16 17.66
CA ALA A 152 22.51 -22.46 17.59
C ALA A 152 22.66 -23.14 16.23
N HIS A 153 22.75 -22.33 15.16
CA HIS A 153 22.89 -22.82 13.78
C HIS A 153 24.34 -22.85 13.26
N ALA A 154 25.35 -22.61 14.10
CA ALA A 154 26.77 -22.62 13.72
C ALA A 154 27.24 -23.97 13.16
N GLY A 155 26.60 -25.06 13.57
CA GLY A 155 26.86 -26.41 13.06
C GLY A 155 26.33 -26.67 11.64
N GLU A 156 25.27 -26.00 11.26
CA GLU A 156 24.58 -26.25 9.98
C GLU A 156 24.99 -25.30 8.87
N PHE A 157 25.38 -24.10 9.22
CA PHE A 157 25.68 -23.04 8.26
C PHE A 157 27.14 -22.59 8.34
N ALA A 158 27.62 -21.99 7.27
CA ALA A 158 28.93 -21.36 7.20
C ALA A 158 28.82 -20.04 6.43
N LEU A 159 29.75 -19.14 6.69
CA LEU A 159 29.89 -17.88 5.97
C LEU A 159 31.07 -17.98 4.98
N VAL A 160 30.82 -17.57 3.76
CA VAL A 160 31.84 -17.53 2.71
C VAL A 160 31.95 -16.13 2.18
N MET A 161 33.16 -15.59 2.15
CA MET A 161 33.46 -14.32 1.51
C MET A 161 34.27 -14.57 0.23
N PHE A 162 33.77 -14.05 -0.87
CA PHE A 162 34.49 -14.07 -2.16
C PHE A 162 35.25 -12.77 -2.32
N ALA A 163 36.53 -12.90 -2.63
CA ALA A 163 37.44 -11.77 -2.72
C ALA A 163 38.38 -11.92 -3.93
N ARG A 164 39.07 -10.83 -4.27
CA ARG A 164 40.21 -10.78 -5.21
C ARG A 164 41.39 -10.10 -4.56
N THR A 165 42.56 -10.44 -4.96
CA THR A 165 43.82 -9.85 -4.44
C THR A 165 43.89 -8.35 -4.69
N SER A 166 43.36 -7.89 -5.85
CA SER A 166 43.31 -6.48 -6.24
C SER A 166 42.22 -5.67 -5.56
N CYS A 167 41.34 -6.34 -4.81
CA CYS A 167 40.15 -5.70 -4.23
C CYS A 167 40.47 -4.99 -2.90
N GLY A 168 40.61 -3.67 -2.92
CA GLY A 168 40.83 -2.86 -1.70
C GLY A 168 39.70 -2.98 -0.68
N TYR A 169 38.46 -3.04 -1.12
CA TYR A 169 37.25 -3.20 -0.26
C TYR A 169 37.22 -4.56 0.44
N CYS A 170 37.79 -5.59 -0.17
CA CYS A 170 37.87 -6.91 0.44
C CYS A 170 38.74 -6.92 1.71
N LYS A 171 39.78 -6.08 1.75
CA LYS A 171 40.65 -5.90 2.95
C LYS A 171 39.87 -5.25 4.10
N VAL A 172 38.91 -4.39 3.80
CA VAL A 172 38.04 -3.75 4.80
C VAL A 172 36.96 -4.71 5.30
N GLN A 173 36.36 -5.50 4.40
CA GLN A 173 35.28 -6.42 4.76
C GLN A 173 35.75 -7.65 5.55
N TRP A 174 36.98 -8.14 5.27
CA TRP A 174 37.46 -9.38 5.88
C TRP A 174 37.51 -9.36 7.42
N PRO A 175 38.03 -8.33 8.10
CA PRO A 175 38.01 -8.26 9.56
C PRO A 175 36.57 -8.27 10.13
N ILE A 176 35.60 -7.71 9.41
CA ILE A 176 34.20 -7.70 9.83
C ILE A 176 33.63 -9.13 9.80
N VAL A 177 33.93 -9.87 8.76
CA VAL A 177 33.53 -11.27 8.62
C VAL A 177 34.24 -12.19 9.62
N GLN A 178 35.52 -11.91 9.92
CA GLN A 178 36.27 -12.63 10.99
C GLN A 178 35.61 -12.36 12.36
N ARG A 179 35.24 -11.12 12.66
CA ARG A 179 34.53 -10.80 13.89
C ARG A 179 33.24 -11.62 14.02
N PHE A 180 32.50 -11.83 12.92
CA PHE A 180 31.32 -12.70 12.93
C PHE A 180 31.69 -14.14 13.31
N GLN A 181 32.81 -14.67 12.83
CA GLN A 181 33.33 -15.98 13.23
C GLN A 181 33.53 -16.04 14.75
N ASP A 182 34.24 -15.04 15.29
CA ASP A 182 34.64 -15.00 16.70
C ASP A 182 33.40 -14.89 17.63
N GLU A 183 32.43 -14.06 17.25
CA GLU A 183 31.24 -13.82 18.06
C GLU A 183 30.18 -14.91 17.92
N MET A 184 30.01 -15.48 16.73
CA MET A 184 28.92 -16.46 16.47
C MET A 184 29.37 -17.92 16.49
N GLY A 185 30.69 -18.16 16.46
CA GLY A 185 31.26 -19.52 16.42
C GLY A 185 31.06 -20.23 15.07
N TRP A 186 30.82 -19.48 14.01
CA TRP A 186 30.60 -20.02 12.68
C TRP A 186 31.92 -20.32 11.97
N GLN A 187 31.89 -21.32 11.10
CA GLN A 187 33.00 -21.48 10.14
C GLN A 187 32.90 -20.36 9.10
N VAL A 188 34.01 -19.67 8.91
CA VAL A 188 34.17 -18.62 7.89
C VAL A 188 35.29 -19.01 6.92
N SER A 189 35.02 -18.81 5.63
CA SER A 189 36.00 -19.15 4.58
C SER A 189 36.14 -17.98 3.62
N LEU A 190 37.41 -17.69 3.25
CA LEU A 190 37.74 -16.74 2.19
C LEU A 190 37.96 -17.51 0.87
N MET A 191 37.23 -17.16 -0.16
CA MET A 191 37.38 -17.72 -1.51
C MET A 191 38.04 -16.69 -2.42
N ASP A 192 39.28 -16.99 -2.82
CA ASP A 192 40.02 -16.15 -3.72
C ASP A 192 39.68 -16.48 -5.18
N LEU A 193 39.01 -15.54 -5.84
CA LEU A 193 38.55 -15.65 -7.23
C LEU A 193 39.67 -15.44 -8.25
N ASP A 194 40.85 -14.94 -7.84
CA ASP A 194 42.03 -14.88 -8.72
C ASP A 194 42.69 -16.26 -8.84
N ARG A 195 42.62 -17.05 -7.76
CA ARG A 195 43.12 -18.43 -7.75
C ARG A 195 42.13 -19.45 -8.31
N LYS A 196 40.81 -19.19 -8.14
CA LYS A 196 39.75 -20.11 -8.53
C LYS A 196 38.60 -19.34 -9.17
N PRO A 197 38.79 -18.83 -10.40
CA PRO A 197 37.77 -18.00 -11.09
C PRO A 197 36.49 -18.75 -11.38
N GLU A 198 36.54 -20.09 -11.51
CA GLU A 198 35.36 -20.94 -11.70
C GLU A 198 34.37 -20.87 -10.55
N LEU A 199 34.85 -20.52 -9.34
CA LEU A 199 33.94 -20.32 -8.20
C LEU A 199 33.03 -19.10 -8.38
N GLY A 200 33.51 -18.04 -9.04
CA GLY A 200 32.69 -16.87 -9.35
C GLY A 200 31.45 -17.26 -10.19
N GLN A 201 31.70 -18.01 -11.27
CA GLN A 201 30.62 -18.50 -12.13
C GLN A 201 29.68 -19.47 -11.40
N ARG A 202 30.27 -20.47 -10.68
CA ARG A 202 29.51 -21.49 -9.95
C ARG A 202 28.57 -20.88 -8.88
N PHE A 203 29.00 -19.82 -8.22
CA PHE A 203 28.24 -19.18 -7.14
C PHE A 203 27.48 -17.93 -7.58
N GLY A 204 27.61 -17.50 -8.85
CA GLY A 204 26.97 -16.31 -9.38
C GLY A 204 27.53 -15.02 -8.78
N VAL A 205 28.84 -14.97 -8.49
CA VAL A 205 29.50 -13.82 -7.90
C VAL A 205 30.11 -12.93 -8.98
N GLU A 206 29.50 -11.76 -9.17
CA GLU A 206 29.94 -10.77 -10.18
C GLU A 206 30.81 -9.68 -9.58
N VAL A 207 30.59 -9.34 -8.32
CA VAL A 207 31.30 -8.26 -7.61
C VAL A 207 32.03 -8.78 -6.38
N THR A 208 33.11 -8.09 -5.97
CA THR A 208 33.86 -8.41 -4.76
C THR A 208 34.04 -7.17 -3.87
N PRO A 209 33.94 -7.31 -2.55
CA PRO A 209 33.65 -8.53 -1.79
C PRO A 209 32.15 -8.93 -1.91
N THR A 210 31.87 -10.23 -1.98
CA THR A 210 30.53 -10.78 -1.80
C THR A 210 30.56 -11.75 -0.63
N THR A 211 29.63 -11.60 0.30
CA THR A 211 29.49 -12.47 1.47
C THR A 211 28.20 -13.30 1.33
N MET A 212 28.32 -14.60 1.58
CA MET A 212 27.27 -15.57 1.35
C MET A 212 27.14 -16.51 2.54
N VAL A 213 25.90 -16.78 2.96
CA VAL A 213 25.57 -17.89 3.85
C VAL A 213 25.37 -19.14 3.01
N ILE A 214 25.98 -20.23 3.41
CA ILE A 214 25.79 -21.54 2.78
C ILE A 214 25.38 -22.56 3.84
N ARG A 215 24.44 -23.46 3.51
CA ARG A 215 24.09 -24.61 4.36
C ARG A 215 25.01 -25.76 4.06
N ARG A 216 25.57 -26.37 5.10
CA ARG A 216 26.48 -27.53 4.96
C ARG A 216 25.76 -28.71 4.34
N ASN A 217 26.48 -29.45 3.52
CA ASN A 217 25.94 -30.64 2.83
C ASN A 217 24.64 -30.39 2.01
N SER A 218 24.44 -29.16 1.56
CA SER A 218 23.27 -28.74 0.78
C SER A 218 23.69 -27.79 -0.35
N ALA A 219 22.84 -27.69 -1.37
CA ALA A 219 22.97 -26.65 -2.40
C ALA A 219 22.41 -25.28 -1.98
N GLN A 220 21.76 -25.23 -0.80
CA GLN A 220 21.12 -24.01 -0.29
C GLN A 220 22.17 -22.97 0.11
N ARG A 221 22.01 -21.78 -0.46
CA ARG A 221 22.91 -20.65 -0.21
C ARG A 221 22.19 -19.34 -0.48
N MET A 222 22.66 -18.27 0.14
CA MET A 222 22.12 -16.93 -0.06
C MET A 222 23.21 -15.88 0.07
N VAL A 223 23.26 -14.94 -0.87
CA VAL A 223 24.09 -13.73 -0.76
C VAL A 223 23.46 -12.83 0.32
N ILE A 224 24.27 -12.41 1.28
CA ILE A 224 23.85 -11.53 2.37
C ILE A 224 24.48 -10.14 2.29
N ALA A 225 25.55 -10.01 1.51
CA ALA A 225 26.18 -8.72 1.23
C ALA A 225 26.94 -8.76 -0.10
N ALA A 226 26.82 -7.70 -0.88
CA ALA A 226 27.60 -7.43 -2.07
C ALA A 226 28.24 -6.04 -1.90
N GLY A 227 29.54 -6.02 -1.59
CA GLY A 227 30.29 -4.83 -1.17
C GLY A 227 30.64 -4.87 0.33
N VAL A 228 31.07 -3.71 0.85
CA VAL A 228 31.43 -3.56 2.27
C VAL A 228 30.17 -3.28 3.09
N GLU A 229 30.00 -4.10 4.14
CA GLU A 229 28.87 -3.98 5.07
C GLU A 229 29.34 -3.95 6.53
N THR A 230 28.55 -3.29 7.37
CA THR A 230 28.82 -3.24 8.81
C THR A 230 28.57 -4.60 9.46
N TYR A 231 29.24 -4.85 10.60
CA TYR A 231 29.02 -6.07 11.38
C TYR A 231 27.54 -6.29 11.80
N PRO A 232 26.81 -5.27 12.32
CA PRO A 232 25.40 -5.45 12.65
C PRO A 232 24.54 -5.86 11.44
N ASN A 233 24.84 -5.30 10.25
CA ASN A 233 24.10 -5.64 9.04
C ASN A 233 24.41 -7.07 8.56
N ILE A 234 25.68 -7.49 8.58
CA ILE A 234 26.06 -8.90 8.31
C ILE A 234 25.34 -9.85 9.26
N ALA A 235 25.29 -9.55 10.54
CA ALA A 235 24.60 -10.37 11.52
C ALA A 235 23.07 -10.41 11.28
N GLN A 236 22.47 -9.27 10.94
CA GLN A 236 21.06 -9.19 10.61
C GLN A 236 20.71 -9.98 9.36
N MET A 237 21.48 -9.80 8.28
CA MET A 237 21.24 -10.51 7.02
C MET A 237 21.49 -12.01 7.14
N ALA A 238 22.55 -12.43 7.89
CA ALA A 238 22.77 -13.83 8.18
C ALA A 238 21.61 -14.46 8.97
N TYR A 239 21.07 -13.75 9.96
CA TYR A 239 19.91 -14.19 10.72
C TYR A 239 18.69 -14.44 9.84
N GLN A 240 18.36 -13.49 8.96
CA GLN A 240 17.24 -13.64 8.04
C GLN A 240 17.47 -14.75 7.01
N ALA A 241 18.69 -14.84 6.47
CA ALA A 241 19.04 -15.88 5.51
C ALA A 241 18.91 -17.28 6.12
N VAL A 242 19.39 -17.48 7.35
CA VAL A 242 19.26 -18.78 8.03
C VAL A 242 17.80 -19.13 8.25
N ARG A 243 16.99 -18.21 8.78
CA ARG A 243 15.54 -18.44 9.01
C ARG A 243 14.82 -18.83 7.72
N LEU A 244 15.12 -18.16 6.62
CA LEU A 244 14.52 -18.48 5.32
C LEU A 244 14.99 -19.85 4.79
N LEU A 245 16.30 -20.13 4.86
CA LEU A 245 16.89 -21.39 4.39
C LEU A 245 16.51 -22.59 5.28
N SER A 246 16.21 -22.36 6.55
CA SER A 246 15.68 -23.37 7.48
C SER A 246 14.18 -23.57 7.35
N GLY A 247 13.46 -22.64 6.71
CA GLY A 247 12.01 -22.68 6.57
C GLY A 247 11.27 -22.11 7.76
N ASP A 248 11.95 -21.40 8.69
CA ASP A 248 11.34 -20.79 9.86
C ASP A 248 10.50 -19.58 9.51
N ILE A 249 10.83 -18.94 8.38
CA ILE A 249 10.06 -17.85 7.80
C ILE A 249 9.78 -18.09 6.32
N ARG A 250 8.67 -17.51 5.84
CA ARG A 250 8.36 -17.40 4.42
C ARG A 250 8.97 -16.11 3.83
N PRO A 251 9.13 -16.01 2.51
CA PRO A 251 9.67 -14.79 1.87
C PRO A 251 8.95 -13.51 2.28
N GLU A 252 7.62 -13.56 2.50
CA GLU A 252 6.81 -12.41 2.93
C GLU A 252 7.17 -11.93 4.34
N GLN A 253 7.74 -12.80 5.15
CA GLN A 253 8.18 -12.51 6.51
C GLN A 253 9.65 -12.04 6.59
N TRP A 254 10.30 -11.78 5.46
CA TRP A 254 11.72 -11.40 5.40
C TRP A 254 12.08 -10.20 6.28
N LEU A 255 11.15 -9.24 6.43
CA LEU A 255 11.37 -8.05 7.25
C LEU A 255 10.98 -8.22 8.73
N THR A 256 10.49 -9.40 9.13
CA THR A 256 10.14 -9.62 10.53
C THR A 256 11.39 -9.77 11.39
N GLY A 257 11.39 -9.09 12.53
CA GLY A 257 12.42 -9.23 13.54
C GLY A 257 12.20 -10.44 14.45
N ALA A 258 13.12 -10.62 15.38
CA ALA A 258 12.95 -11.60 16.45
C ALA A 258 11.73 -11.23 17.31
N GLY A 259 10.80 -12.16 17.50
CA GLY A 259 9.55 -11.94 18.23
C GLY A 259 8.43 -11.31 17.42
N GLU A 260 8.63 -11.08 16.12
CA GLU A 260 7.64 -10.52 15.20
C GLU A 260 7.14 -11.56 14.17
N GLU A 261 7.40 -12.84 14.41
CA GLU A 261 7.16 -13.93 13.47
C GLU A 261 5.71 -14.04 13.01
N ASN A 262 4.77 -13.65 13.89
CA ASN A 262 3.35 -13.75 13.61
C ASN A 262 2.77 -12.49 12.92
N GLY A 263 3.55 -11.43 12.78
CA GLY A 263 2.99 -10.08 12.55
C GLY A 263 2.93 -9.61 11.12
N PHE A 264 3.78 -10.11 10.22
CA PHE A 264 3.87 -9.48 8.90
C PHE A 264 3.00 -10.20 7.87
N PHE A 265 1.96 -9.49 7.41
CA PHE A 265 1.02 -9.94 6.39
C PHE A 265 0.22 -11.22 6.74
N ASP A 266 0.08 -11.51 8.01
CA ASP A 266 -0.92 -12.47 8.47
C ASP A 266 -2.23 -11.70 8.73
N ALA A 267 -3.24 -11.93 7.91
CA ALA A 267 -4.54 -11.28 8.04
C ALA A 267 -5.22 -11.57 9.41
N LEU A 268 -4.75 -12.57 10.13
CA LEU A 268 -5.30 -13.01 11.43
C LEU A 268 -4.36 -12.72 12.61
N ALA A 269 -3.18 -12.16 12.37
CA ALA A 269 -2.17 -11.95 13.42
C ALA A 269 -2.68 -11.11 14.61
N ASN A 270 -3.56 -10.14 14.36
CA ASN A 270 -4.13 -9.26 15.38
C ASN A 270 -5.57 -9.63 15.77
N GLY A 271 -5.98 -10.85 15.47
CA GLY A 271 -7.33 -11.32 15.73
C GLY A 271 -8.33 -11.02 14.61
N PRO A 272 -9.55 -11.50 14.72
CA PRO A 272 -10.57 -11.31 13.70
C PRO A 272 -10.95 -9.85 13.56
N VAL A 273 -11.01 -9.35 12.32
CA VAL A 273 -11.52 -8.01 11.99
C VAL A 273 -13.04 -7.90 12.15
N SER A 274 -13.68 -8.95 12.65
CA SER A 274 -15.13 -9.03 12.80
C SER A 274 -15.62 -8.26 14.01
N SER A 275 -16.58 -7.39 13.80
CA SER A 275 -17.34 -6.71 14.86
C SER A 275 -18.16 -7.64 15.76
N THR A 276 -18.16 -8.94 15.47
CA THR A 276 -18.85 -9.98 16.26
C THR A 276 -17.94 -10.67 17.27
N ASP A 277 -16.65 -10.30 17.37
CA ASP A 277 -15.78 -10.80 18.42
C ASP A 277 -16.27 -10.28 19.78
N PRO A 278 -16.61 -11.16 20.75
CA PRO A 278 -17.08 -10.75 22.09
C PRO A 278 -16.10 -9.83 22.82
N ARG A 279 -14.81 -9.88 22.49
CA ARG A 279 -13.78 -9.00 23.06
C ARG A 279 -13.89 -7.56 22.54
N VAL A 280 -14.43 -7.39 21.33
CA VAL A 280 -14.73 -6.08 20.73
C VAL A 280 -16.06 -5.55 21.23
N LEU A 281 -16.96 -6.47 21.60
CA LEU A 281 -18.27 -6.18 22.19
C LEU A 281 -18.21 -5.98 23.72
N GLY A 282 -17.05 -5.73 24.28
CA GLY A 282 -16.89 -5.22 25.64
C GLY A 282 -17.74 -3.95 25.83
N GLY A 283 -18.98 -4.05 25.39
CA GLY A 283 -19.99 -3.02 25.31
C GLY A 283 -20.46 -2.48 26.65
N ASP A 284 -19.96 -2.98 27.75
CA ASP A 284 -20.33 -2.47 29.07
C ASP A 284 -19.49 -1.28 29.54
N LEU A 285 -18.48 -0.87 28.76
CA LEU A 285 -17.63 0.24 29.19
C LEU A 285 -17.97 1.59 28.56
N ILE A 286 -18.77 1.66 27.52
CA ILE A 286 -19.10 2.94 26.88
C ILE A 286 -20.53 2.93 26.31
N ASP A 287 -21.53 2.71 27.14
CA ASP A 287 -22.86 3.25 26.82
C ASP A 287 -22.96 4.67 27.41
N ALA A 288 -22.31 5.59 26.72
CA ALA A 288 -22.31 7.01 27.05
C ALA A 288 -23.65 7.69 26.64
N ARG A 289 -24.72 6.94 26.45
CA ARG A 289 -26.01 7.46 26.02
C ARG A 289 -27.05 7.57 27.13
N GLU A 290 -26.75 7.13 28.35
CA GLU A 290 -27.64 7.46 29.46
C GLU A 290 -27.18 8.77 30.11
N PRO A 291 -28.01 9.82 30.07
CA PRO A 291 -27.83 10.97 30.93
C PRO A 291 -28.03 10.49 32.37
N ARG A 292 -27.00 10.60 33.20
CA ARG A 292 -27.14 10.38 34.64
C ARG A 292 -28.13 11.42 35.20
N PRO A 293 -28.99 10.99 36.15
CA PRO A 293 -29.97 11.86 36.77
C PRO A 293 -29.36 13.03 37.53
#